data_6170d38caef53766aa1d7be31fb90c00
#
_entry.id   6170d38caef53766aa1d7be31fb90c00
#
_cell.length_a   1.000
_cell.length_b   1.000
_cell.length_c   1.000
_cell.angle_alpha   90.00
_cell.angle_beta   90.00
_cell.angle_gamma   90.00
#
_symmetry.space_group_name_H-M   'P 1'
#
loop_
_entity.id
_entity.type
_entity.pdbx_description
1 polymer ?
#
loop_
_entity_poly.entity_id
_entity_poly.type
_entity_poly.pdbx_seq_one_letter_code
_entity_poly.pdbx_strand_id
1 'polypeptide(L)'
;MIWVLISVAVMASSVAAEPTVVVVGGGLAGLSASLEVLTNGGSVILVEGENNTGGNSAKASSGINGAGTETQHKLGFVDSPDVLVKDTLSAGDGENDKALVDILASESASAVEFLRSVGVDLTDVNLCGGHSVSRTHWIPSPKEGRPIPAGFEIMKRLRTRLNEIQEKNPESFKLLTQTKMVGILKENGQVVGVEVEAADGSKSTVKGQALVLATGGFSADRAPDGLLVEFGGEILEFPSTNGPFARGDGVKLARRIGAQIIGMNRIQIHPTAFVDPKDPGAGTKFLAAEALRGKGALLINSDGQRFGNELGRRDYMTGRILEHAKPIEENFQGGSAGKSSAIMLMNEANVEAFGRPAFNFYAIVKKFFVKYENAEELANALGVDASVIKKTLEDYEQMFDGKIADPFGKKVFPVASISPNEPIYAAIVTPAIHYTMGGLKIDQKARVLDEQNRPIPGLFAAGEVTGGVHGSNRLAGNSLLECVVFGRIAGISGNTAARDLEKTEL
;
A
#
# COMPACT_ATOMS: atom_id res chain seq x y z
N MET A 1 44.54 40.48 56.61
CA MET A 1 43.93 40.36 55.23
C MET A 1 43.45 38.93 55.03
N ILE A 2 42.16 38.68 55.18
CA ILE A 2 41.55 37.36 55.05
C ILE A 2 40.99 37.32 53.63
N TRP A 3 41.48 36.40 52.80
CA TRP A 3 40.95 36.13 51.47
C TRP A 3 39.83 35.11 51.59
N VAL A 4 38.59 35.54 51.27
CA VAL A 4 37.46 34.64 51.13
C VAL A 4 37.44 34.12 49.70
N LEU A 5 37.69 32.84 49.51
CA LEU A 5 37.50 32.14 48.26
C LEU A 5 36.00 31.84 48.08
N ILE A 6 35.35 32.52 47.16
CA ILE A 6 33.96 32.21 46.71
C ILE A 6 34.10 31.14 45.67
N SER A 7 33.74 29.89 46.00
CA SER A 7 33.59 28.80 45.04
C SER A 7 32.24 29.00 44.31
N VAL A 8 32.28 29.39 43.05
CA VAL A 8 31.12 29.36 42.18
C VAL A 8 30.92 27.94 41.72
N ALA A 9 29.98 27.20 42.29
CA ALA A 9 29.49 25.94 41.77
C ALA A 9 28.72 26.22 40.45
N VAL A 10 29.36 25.91 39.35
CA VAL A 10 28.66 25.84 38.05
C VAL A 10 27.79 24.60 38.10
N MET A 11 26.51 24.72 38.37
CA MET A 11 25.54 23.68 38.13
C MET A 11 25.49 23.47 36.60
N ALA A 12 26.17 22.44 36.12
CA ALA A 12 25.94 21.89 34.81
C ALA A 12 24.50 21.31 34.84
N SER A 13 23.52 22.02 34.29
CA SER A 13 22.25 21.45 34.01
C SER A 13 22.49 20.33 32.97
N SER A 14 22.42 19.08 33.42
CA SER A 14 22.32 17.96 32.49
C SER A 14 21.04 18.16 31.70
N VAL A 15 21.15 18.66 30.45
CA VAL A 15 20.04 18.56 29.52
C VAL A 15 19.77 17.08 29.39
N ALA A 16 18.63 16.61 29.90
CA ALA A 16 18.21 15.24 29.72
C ALA A 16 18.25 14.94 28.22
N ALA A 17 18.84 13.82 27.82
CA ALA A 17 18.87 13.43 26.42
C ALA A 17 17.42 13.26 25.93
N GLU A 18 17.10 13.78 24.75
CA GLU A 18 15.76 13.63 24.21
C GLU A 18 15.44 12.13 23.99
N PRO A 19 14.21 11.66 24.36
CA PRO A 19 13.82 10.26 24.20
C PRO A 19 13.98 9.81 22.74
N THR A 20 14.73 8.75 22.52
CA THR A 20 15.04 8.26 21.19
C THR A 20 14.18 7.04 20.83
N VAL A 21 13.44 7.16 19.73
CA VAL A 21 12.68 6.06 19.13
C VAL A 21 13.42 5.53 17.91
N VAL A 22 13.72 4.23 17.89
CA VAL A 22 14.23 3.56 16.69
C VAL A 22 13.05 3.16 15.81
N VAL A 23 13.06 3.58 14.55
CA VAL A 23 12.06 3.20 13.55
C VAL A 23 12.74 2.35 12.49
N VAL A 24 12.20 1.17 12.18
CA VAL A 24 12.77 0.29 11.15
C VAL A 24 11.80 0.16 9.98
N GLY A 25 12.26 0.62 8.81
CA GLY A 25 11.50 0.67 7.55
C GLY A 25 11.10 2.09 7.16
N GLY A 26 11.63 2.56 6.05
CA GLY A 26 11.40 3.90 5.50
C GLY A 26 10.20 3.97 4.54
N GLY A 27 9.20 3.09 4.69
CA GLY A 27 7.90 3.17 4.02
C GLY A 27 6.99 4.23 4.66
N LEU A 28 5.74 4.33 4.19
CA LEU A 28 4.79 5.35 4.66
C LEU A 28 4.53 5.25 6.17
N ALA A 29 4.40 4.06 6.72
CA ALA A 29 4.20 3.86 8.15
C ALA A 29 5.38 4.37 8.98
N GLY A 30 6.61 4.07 8.56
CA GLY A 30 7.81 4.51 9.27
C GLY A 30 8.05 6.01 9.18
N LEU A 31 7.82 6.65 8.00
CA LEU A 31 7.94 8.11 7.89
C LEU A 31 6.84 8.82 8.70
N SER A 32 5.61 8.28 8.72
CA SER A 32 4.52 8.82 9.54
C SER A 32 4.84 8.72 11.04
N ALA A 33 5.35 7.57 11.49
CA ALA A 33 5.79 7.38 12.87
C ALA A 33 6.92 8.34 13.24
N SER A 34 7.93 8.45 12.37
CA SER A 34 9.08 9.36 12.58
C SER A 34 8.62 10.82 12.71
N LEU A 35 7.72 11.27 11.85
CA LEU A 35 7.22 12.65 11.91
C LEU A 35 6.44 12.93 13.20
N GLU A 36 5.63 11.97 13.66
CA GLU A 36 4.90 12.14 14.93
C GLU A 36 5.84 12.15 16.15
N VAL A 37 6.86 11.30 16.19
CA VAL A 37 7.86 11.33 17.26
C VAL A 37 8.52 12.72 17.34
N LEU A 38 9.01 13.20 16.19
CA LEU A 38 9.71 14.49 16.11
C LEU A 38 8.79 15.68 16.44
N THR A 39 7.54 15.65 15.96
CA THR A 39 6.56 16.72 16.24
C THR A 39 6.19 16.76 17.73
N ASN A 40 6.29 15.62 18.41
CA ASN A 40 6.05 15.51 19.84
C ASN A 40 7.36 15.62 20.68
N GLY A 41 8.44 16.18 20.11
CA GLY A 41 9.68 16.52 20.81
C GLY A 41 10.51 15.31 21.26
N GLY A 42 10.44 14.20 20.54
CA GLY A 42 11.37 13.06 20.65
C GLY A 42 12.39 13.09 19.53
N SER A 43 13.39 12.19 19.61
CA SER A 43 14.40 11.97 18.58
C SER A 43 14.19 10.64 17.87
N VAL A 44 14.59 10.53 16.60
CA VAL A 44 14.38 9.36 15.76
C VAL A 44 15.68 8.89 15.11
N ILE A 45 15.94 7.59 15.17
CA ILE A 45 16.88 6.92 14.28
C ILE A 45 16.06 6.01 13.36
N LEU A 46 15.95 6.41 12.07
CA LEU A 46 15.26 5.64 11.04
C LEU A 46 16.25 4.73 10.32
N VAL A 47 16.00 3.43 10.39
CA VAL A 47 16.80 2.38 9.72
C VAL A 47 16.07 1.90 8.47
N GLU A 48 16.72 1.96 7.31
CA GLU A 48 16.18 1.54 6.01
C GLU A 48 17.17 0.60 5.30
N GLY A 49 16.69 -0.57 4.89
CA GLY A 49 17.52 -1.58 4.23
C GLY A 49 17.92 -1.24 2.79
N GLU A 50 17.11 -0.44 2.11
CA GLU A 50 17.34 -0.04 0.72
C GLU A 50 18.13 1.29 0.65
N ASN A 51 18.57 1.65 -0.58
CA ASN A 51 19.27 2.93 -0.83
C ASN A 51 18.42 4.16 -0.51
N ASN A 52 17.10 4.03 -0.66
CA ASN A 52 16.15 5.14 -0.51
C ASN A 52 14.93 4.68 0.28
N THR A 53 14.36 5.60 1.02
CA THR A 53 13.03 5.42 1.62
C THR A 53 11.95 5.34 0.54
N GLY A 54 10.84 4.68 0.84
CA GLY A 54 9.69 4.58 -0.05
C GLY A 54 9.02 3.21 -0.05
N GLY A 55 9.79 2.15 -0.16
CA GLY A 55 9.28 0.79 -0.19
C GLY A 55 8.16 0.58 -1.22
N ASN A 56 7.17 -0.25 -0.91
CA ASN A 56 5.98 -0.43 -1.73
C ASN A 56 5.04 0.78 -1.69
N SER A 57 5.10 1.61 -0.65
CA SER A 57 4.29 2.83 -0.55
C SER A 57 4.56 3.81 -1.71
N ALA A 58 5.82 3.95 -2.14
CA ALA A 58 6.18 4.80 -3.27
C ALA A 58 5.63 4.28 -4.62
N LYS A 59 5.28 2.99 -4.72
CA LYS A 59 4.70 2.37 -5.91
C LYS A 59 3.18 2.45 -5.94
N ALA A 60 2.54 2.86 -4.83
CA ALA A 60 1.09 2.90 -4.72
C ALA A 60 0.49 3.91 -5.71
N SER A 61 -0.49 3.46 -6.47
CA SER A 61 -1.14 4.22 -7.53
C SER A 61 -2.60 4.56 -7.25
N SER A 62 -3.22 3.93 -6.24
CA SER A 62 -4.67 3.99 -6.02
C SER A 62 -5.12 4.96 -4.94
N GLY A 63 -4.23 5.77 -4.37
CA GLY A 63 -4.57 6.77 -3.37
C GLY A 63 -4.84 6.22 -1.97
N ILE A 64 -5.37 7.09 -1.09
CA ILE A 64 -5.64 6.83 0.32
C ILE A 64 -7.12 7.03 0.64
N ASN A 65 -7.73 6.14 1.42
CA ASN A 65 -9.12 6.30 1.86
C ASN A 65 -9.22 7.37 2.96
N GLY A 66 -10.35 8.11 2.91
CA GLY A 66 -10.77 9.03 3.97
C GLY A 66 -12.28 9.14 3.97
N ALA A 67 -12.91 9.07 5.13
CA ALA A 67 -14.36 9.17 5.30
C ALA A 67 -14.74 10.42 6.07
N GLY A 68 -15.69 11.20 5.52
CA GLY A 68 -16.11 12.48 6.10
C GLY A 68 -15.07 13.59 5.97
N THR A 69 -14.26 13.56 4.92
CA THR A 69 -13.23 14.58 4.66
C THR A 69 -13.83 15.88 4.12
N GLU A 70 -13.13 16.99 4.32
CA GLU A 70 -13.49 18.28 3.74
C GLU A 70 -13.59 18.19 2.19
N THR A 71 -12.71 17.43 1.55
CA THR A 71 -12.72 17.23 0.11
C THR A 71 -14.00 16.53 -0.35
N GLN A 72 -14.43 15.46 0.36
CA GLN A 72 -15.70 14.80 0.05
C GLN A 72 -16.89 15.75 0.17
N HIS A 73 -16.95 16.55 1.24
CA HIS A 73 -18.03 17.54 1.43
C HIS A 73 -18.08 18.55 0.28
N LYS A 74 -16.93 19.09 -0.16
CA LYS A 74 -16.83 20.02 -1.29
C LYS A 74 -17.30 19.41 -2.61
N LEU A 75 -17.09 18.12 -2.80
CA LEU A 75 -17.49 17.37 -4.00
C LEU A 75 -18.92 16.80 -3.90
N GLY A 76 -19.63 17.00 -2.79
CA GLY A 76 -21.00 16.54 -2.59
C GLY A 76 -21.12 15.06 -2.24
N PHE A 77 -20.04 14.38 -1.88
CA PHE A 77 -20.09 13.00 -1.39
C PHE A 77 -20.49 12.95 0.08
N VAL A 78 -21.46 12.07 0.40
CA VAL A 78 -21.88 11.80 1.77
C VAL A 78 -21.24 10.50 2.23
N ASP A 79 -20.31 10.59 3.17
CA ASP A 79 -19.59 9.47 3.73
C ASP A 79 -19.36 9.66 5.24
N SER A 80 -19.11 8.57 5.96
CA SER A 80 -18.81 8.62 7.39
C SER A 80 -17.87 7.48 7.80
N PRO A 81 -17.20 7.59 8.96
CA PRO A 81 -16.42 6.49 9.52
C PRO A 81 -17.22 5.19 9.62
N ASP A 82 -18.50 5.22 10.02
CA ASP A 82 -19.35 4.02 10.14
C ASP A 82 -19.54 3.30 8.81
N VAL A 83 -19.68 4.05 7.70
CA VAL A 83 -19.77 3.48 6.35
C VAL A 83 -18.45 2.85 5.94
N LEU A 84 -17.31 3.47 6.27
CA LEU A 84 -15.99 2.90 6.01
C LEU A 84 -15.75 1.63 6.86
N VAL A 85 -16.17 1.62 8.14
CA VAL A 85 -16.14 0.40 8.98
C VAL A 85 -16.90 -0.72 8.31
N LYS A 86 -18.15 -0.47 7.89
CA LYS A 86 -19.00 -1.47 7.24
C LYS A 86 -18.35 -2.04 5.98
N ASP A 87 -17.83 -1.18 5.10
CA ASP A 87 -17.18 -1.63 3.86
C ASP A 87 -15.90 -2.41 4.16
N THR A 88 -15.10 -1.98 5.17
CA THR A 88 -13.86 -2.67 5.56
C THR A 88 -14.13 -4.05 6.16
N LEU A 89 -15.11 -4.15 7.06
CA LEU A 89 -15.51 -5.44 7.64
C LEU A 89 -16.11 -6.38 6.59
N SER A 90 -16.92 -5.85 5.67
CA SER A 90 -17.48 -6.63 4.56
C SER A 90 -16.39 -7.12 3.61
N ALA A 91 -15.37 -6.29 3.31
CA ALA A 91 -14.25 -6.70 2.47
C ALA A 91 -13.41 -7.79 3.12
N GLY A 92 -13.23 -7.75 4.44
CA GLY A 92 -12.45 -8.71 5.21
C GLY A 92 -13.24 -9.95 5.68
N ASP A 93 -14.48 -10.13 5.18
CA ASP A 93 -15.39 -11.25 5.53
C ASP A 93 -15.64 -11.40 7.05
N GLY A 94 -15.52 -10.30 7.80
CA GLY A 94 -15.68 -10.28 9.24
C GLY A 94 -14.53 -10.90 10.05
N GLU A 95 -13.42 -11.24 9.40
CA GLU A 95 -12.21 -11.75 10.07
C GLU A 95 -11.31 -10.63 10.63
N ASN A 96 -11.71 -9.38 10.44
CA ASN A 96 -11.01 -8.21 10.96
C ASN A 96 -11.06 -8.12 12.49
N ASP A 97 -10.03 -7.55 13.10
CA ASP A 97 -10.16 -7.01 14.45
C ASP A 97 -10.97 -5.71 14.38
N LYS A 98 -12.22 -5.77 14.85
CA LYS A 98 -13.15 -4.64 14.78
C LYS A 98 -12.61 -3.39 15.47
N ALA A 99 -11.90 -3.55 16.59
CA ALA A 99 -11.34 -2.41 17.33
C ALA A 99 -10.26 -1.66 16.49
N LEU A 100 -9.46 -2.38 15.73
CA LEU A 100 -8.50 -1.79 14.81
C LEU A 100 -9.21 -1.14 13.60
N VAL A 101 -10.28 -1.75 13.08
CA VAL A 101 -11.08 -1.15 11.99
C VAL A 101 -11.79 0.13 12.44
N ASP A 102 -12.33 0.15 13.65
CA ASP A 102 -12.97 1.37 14.20
C ASP A 102 -11.97 2.53 14.28
N ILE A 103 -10.73 2.26 14.72
CA ILE A 103 -9.65 3.26 14.74
C ILE A 103 -9.27 3.68 13.32
N LEU A 104 -9.06 2.73 12.41
CA LEU A 104 -8.73 3.01 11.02
C LEU A 104 -9.73 3.99 10.40
N ALA A 105 -11.02 3.74 10.62
CA ALA A 105 -12.09 4.55 10.05
C ALA A 105 -12.24 5.91 10.74
N SER A 106 -12.23 5.96 12.07
CA SER A 106 -12.37 7.21 12.83
C SER A 106 -11.21 8.19 12.58
N GLU A 107 -9.99 7.66 12.38
CA GLU A 107 -8.80 8.47 12.09
C GLU A 107 -8.59 8.76 10.60
N SER A 108 -9.47 8.26 9.72
CA SER A 108 -9.24 8.32 8.27
C SER A 108 -9.20 9.76 7.71
N ALA A 109 -10.11 10.64 8.16
CA ALA A 109 -10.10 12.04 7.76
C ALA A 109 -8.85 12.77 8.28
N SER A 110 -8.46 12.52 9.53
CA SER A 110 -7.22 13.04 10.16
C SER A 110 -5.98 12.56 9.41
N ALA A 111 -5.96 11.33 8.92
CA ALA A 111 -4.86 10.78 8.12
C ALA A 111 -4.72 11.50 6.77
N VAL A 112 -5.82 11.79 6.09
CA VAL A 112 -5.81 12.60 4.85
C VAL A 112 -5.30 14.00 5.13
N GLU A 113 -5.76 14.65 6.20
CA GLU A 113 -5.33 16.00 6.58
C GLU A 113 -3.85 16.04 7.00
N PHE A 114 -3.34 15.03 7.69
CA PHE A 114 -1.92 14.88 7.99
C PHE A 114 -1.06 14.93 6.72
N LEU A 115 -1.45 14.22 5.66
CA LEU A 115 -0.73 14.25 4.39
C LEU A 115 -0.89 15.61 3.67
N ARG A 116 -2.06 16.23 3.75
CA ARG A 116 -2.29 17.57 3.20
C ARG A 116 -1.45 18.64 3.92
N SER A 117 -1.27 18.51 5.22
CA SER A 117 -0.46 19.43 6.02
C SER A 117 1.02 19.45 5.63
N VAL A 118 1.53 18.38 5.05
CA VAL A 118 2.89 18.31 4.47
C VAL A 118 2.93 18.65 2.99
N GLY A 119 1.82 19.12 2.40
CA GLY A 119 1.74 19.64 1.04
C GLY A 119 1.37 18.60 -0.03
N VAL A 120 0.73 17.49 0.34
CA VAL A 120 0.17 16.54 -0.64
C VAL A 120 -1.20 17.02 -1.08
N ASP A 121 -1.41 17.19 -2.39
CA ASP A 121 -2.71 17.55 -2.96
C ASP A 121 -3.58 16.29 -3.11
N LEU A 122 -4.55 16.10 -2.22
CA LEU A 122 -5.48 14.98 -2.18
C LEU A 122 -6.91 15.44 -2.48
N THR A 123 -7.09 16.16 -3.59
CA THR A 123 -8.37 16.81 -3.95
C THR A 123 -9.19 16.07 -4.99
N ASP A 124 -8.68 15.01 -5.62
CA ASP A 124 -9.46 14.11 -6.45
C ASP A 124 -9.96 12.91 -5.62
N VAL A 125 -11.26 12.57 -5.74
CA VAL A 125 -11.89 11.48 -4.96
C VAL A 125 -12.56 10.48 -5.88
N ASN A 126 -12.18 9.22 -5.74
CA ASN A 126 -12.57 8.16 -6.65
C ASN A 126 -13.28 7.01 -5.95
N LEU A 127 -14.11 6.28 -6.70
CA LEU A 127 -14.70 5.02 -6.29
C LEU A 127 -13.76 3.87 -6.70
N CYS A 128 -13.34 3.07 -5.73
CA CYS A 128 -12.61 1.82 -5.97
C CYS A 128 -13.51 0.59 -5.74
N GLY A 129 -13.05 -0.58 -6.17
CA GLY A 129 -13.79 -1.83 -6.00
C GLY A 129 -14.06 -2.18 -4.54
N GLY A 130 -15.28 -2.64 -4.26
CA GLY A 130 -15.73 -3.01 -2.91
C GLY A 130 -16.20 -1.84 -2.04
N HIS A 131 -16.12 -0.60 -2.51
CA HIS A 131 -16.61 0.57 -1.80
C HIS A 131 -18.07 0.88 -2.11
N SER A 132 -18.83 1.31 -1.10
CA SER A 132 -20.18 1.81 -1.25
C SER A 132 -20.25 3.30 -1.60
N VAL A 133 -19.17 4.07 -1.32
CA VAL A 133 -19.07 5.52 -1.54
C VAL A 133 -17.69 5.86 -2.09
N SER A 134 -17.61 6.92 -2.93
CA SER A 134 -16.33 7.50 -3.38
C SER A 134 -15.58 8.11 -2.20
N ARG A 135 -14.42 7.52 -1.84
CA ARG A 135 -13.62 7.95 -0.70
C ARG A 135 -12.11 7.82 -0.86
N THR A 136 -11.66 7.28 -1.97
CA THR A 136 -10.23 7.14 -2.21
C THR A 136 -9.69 8.43 -2.78
N HIS A 137 -8.88 9.15 -1.98
CA HIS A 137 -8.31 10.45 -2.32
C HIS A 137 -7.04 10.26 -3.14
N TRP A 138 -6.99 10.97 -4.24
CA TRP A 138 -5.89 10.97 -5.20
C TRP A 138 -5.29 12.35 -5.35
N ILE A 139 -4.10 12.36 -5.95
CA ILE A 139 -3.52 13.58 -6.50
C ILE A 139 -4.15 13.81 -7.88
N PRO A 140 -4.73 15.00 -8.13
CA PRO A 140 -5.29 15.32 -9.44
C PRO A 140 -4.26 15.10 -10.56
N SER A 141 -4.70 14.44 -11.63
CA SER A 141 -3.83 14.23 -12.78
C SER A 141 -3.56 15.59 -13.46
N PRO A 142 -2.30 15.97 -13.72
CA PRO A 142 -2.02 17.19 -14.45
C PRO A 142 -2.59 17.07 -15.87
N LYS A 143 -3.02 18.19 -16.46
CA LYS A 143 -3.51 18.20 -17.85
C LYS A 143 -2.39 17.92 -18.85
N GLU A 144 -1.18 18.35 -18.54
CA GLU A 144 0.00 18.20 -19.37
C GLU A 144 1.22 17.83 -18.53
N GLY A 145 2.25 17.28 -19.16
CA GLY A 145 3.53 16.98 -18.51
C GLY A 145 3.63 15.54 -18.01
N ARG A 146 4.33 15.35 -16.89
CA ARG A 146 4.56 14.02 -16.29
C ARG A 146 3.47 13.67 -15.26
N PRO A 147 3.04 12.40 -15.19
CA PRO A 147 2.13 11.97 -14.14
C PRO A 147 2.76 12.15 -12.76
N ILE A 148 1.92 12.40 -11.77
CA ILE A 148 2.33 12.47 -10.36
C ILE A 148 1.78 11.24 -9.64
N PRO A 149 2.57 10.15 -9.50
CA PRO A 149 2.11 8.97 -8.79
C PRO A 149 1.87 9.31 -7.31
N ALA A 150 0.67 9.01 -6.81
CA ALA A 150 0.25 9.40 -5.46
C ALA A 150 1.22 8.91 -4.38
N GLY A 151 1.59 7.63 -4.42
CA GLY A 151 2.54 7.07 -3.46
C GLY A 151 3.91 7.76 -3.49
N PHE A 152 4.44 8.02 -4.68
CA PHE A 152 5.73 8.71 -4.82
C PHE A 152 5.71 10.13 -4.24
N GLU A 153 4.67 10.91 -4.55
CA GLU A 153 4.57 12.28 -4.04
C GLU A 153 4.35 12.33 -2.53
N ILE A 154 3.52 11.43 -1.98
CA ILE A 154 3.35 11.29 -0.53
C ILE A 154 4.71 11.04 0.14
N MET A 155 5.46 10.05 -0.34
CA MET A 155 6.78 9.72 0.21
C MET A 155 7.77 10.88 0.09
N LYS A 156 7.78 11.56 -1.05
CA LYS A 156 8.62 12.74 -1.29
C LYS A 156 8.31 13.87 -0.30
N ARG A 157 7.02 14.21 -0.08
CA ARG A 157 6.61 15.29 0.82
C ARG A 157 6.97 15.00 2.27
N LEU A 158 6.69 13.78 2.74
CA LEU A 158 7.08 13.37 4.09
C LEU A 158 8.60 13.42 4.27
N ARG A 159 9.36 12.92 3.29
CA ARG A 159 10.81 12.98 3.33
C ARG A 159 11.33 14.42 3.36
N THR A 160 10.76 15.30 2.53
CA THR A 160 11.12 16.73 2.54
C THR A 160 10.87 17.32 3.94
N ARG A 161 9.72 17.01 4.55
CA ARG A 161 9.39 17.51 5.88
C ARG A 161 10.34 17.03 6.97
N LEU A 162 10.75 15.76 6.92
CA LEU A 162 11.74 15.19 7.85
C LEU A 162 13.12 15.85 7.67
N ASN A 163 13.54 16.11 6.42
CA ASN A 163 14.79 16.82 6.15
C ASN A 163 14.77 18.25 6.68
N GLU A 164 13.66 18.99 6.52
CA GLU A 164 13.50 20.34 7.08
C GLU A 164 13.62 20.37 8.63
N ILE A 165 13.14 19.31 9.29
CA ILE A 165 13.29 19.15 10.74
C ILE A 165 14.76 18.88 11.09
N GLN A 166 15.41 17.96 10.36
CA GLN A 166 16.83 17.64 10.56
C GLN A 166 17.74 18.86 10.36
N GLU A 167 17.46 19.69 9.35
CA GLU A 167 18.22 20.91 9.11
C GLU A 167 18.14 21.91 10.29
N LYS A 168 17.00 21.95 10.98
CA LYS A 168 16.78 22.81 12.15
C LYS A 168 17.34 22.23 13.45
N ASN A 169 17.27 20.92 13.60
CA ASN A 169 17.79 20.18 14.75
C ASN A 169 18.44 18.86 14.26
N PRO A 170 19.74 18.89 13.89
CA PRO A 170 20.45 17.73 13.31
C PRO A 170 20.50 16.50 14.21
N GLU A 171 20.42 16.69 15.52
CA GLU A 171 20.48 15.58 16.48
C GLU A 171 19.13 14.86 16.65
N SER A 172 18.01 15.52 16.27
CA SER A 172 16.68 14.96 16.45
C SER A 172 16.32 13.86 15.46
N PHE A 173 16.92 13.85 14.25
CA PHE A 173 16.61 12.88 13.20
C PHE A 173 17.86 12.36 12.51
N LYS A 174 18.03 11.03 12.52
CA LYS A 174 19.07 10.33 11.79
C LYS A 174 18.48 9.26 10.89
N LEU A 175 18.86 9.26 9.62
CA LEU A 175 18.50 8.21 8.66
C LEU A 175 19.71 7.35 8.32
N LEU A 176 19.56 6.04 8.47
CA LEU A 176 20.53 5.02 8.11
C LEU A 176 19.95 4.20 6.92
N THR A 177 20.37 4.50 5.70
CA THR A 177 20.03 3.71 4.50
C THR A 177 21.02 2.58 4.28
N GLN A 178 20.69 1.62 3.42
CA GLN A 178 21.52 0.42 3.16
C GLN A 178 21.89 -0.31 4.45
N THR A 179 21.00 -0.26 5.44
CA THR A 179 21.23 -0.79 6.79
C THR A 179 20.07 -1.70 7.15
N LYS A 180 20.31 -3.00 7.19
CA LYS A 180 19.29 -4.01 7.47
C LYS A 180 19.23 -4.34 8.95
N MET A 181 18.02 -4.40 9.50
CA MET A 181 17.81 -5.01 10.82
C MET A 181 18.02 -6.52 10.73
N VAL A 182 18.90 -7.06 11.56
CA VAL A 182 19.23 -8.49 11.64
C VAL A 182 18.90 -9.10 13.01
N GLY A 183 18.61 -8.28 14.01
CA GLY A 183 18.20 -8.70 15.34
C GLY A 183 17.43 -7.62 16.10
N ILE A 184 16.66 -8.04 17.12
CA ILE A 184 15.99 -7.14 18.07
C ILE A 184 16.66 -7.28 19.42
N LEU A 185 17.10 -6.16 20.00
CA LEU A 185 17.79 -6.13 21.30
C LEU A 185 16.78 -6.06 22.45
N LYS A 186 16.94 -6.94 23.43
CA LYS A 186 16.16 -6.91 24.68
C LYS A 186 17.10 -6.83 25.87
N GLU A 187 16.82 -5.93 26.79
CA GLU A 187 17.48 -5.80 28.08
C GLU A 187 16.41 -5.81 29.19
N ASN A 188 16.58 -6.62 30.21
CA ASN A 188 15.61 -6.73 31.33
C ASN A 188 14.14 -6.95 30.91
N GLY A 189 13.91 -7.68 29.79
CA GLY A 189 12.57 -7.96 29.29
C GLY A 189 12.01 -6.90 28.35
N GLN A 190 12.66 -5.76 28.20
CA GLN A 190 12.27 -4.64 27.36
C GLN A 190 13.06 -4.61 26.05
N VAL A 191 12.42 -4.20 24.95
CA VAL A 191 13.08 -3.92 23.69
C VAL A 191 13.76 -2.54 23.78
N VAL A 192 15.08 -2.52 23.49
CA VAL A 192 15.95 -1.35 23.62
C VAL A 192 16.69 -0.99 22.32
N GLY A 193 16.29 -1.58 21.19
CA GLY A 193 16.89 -1.30 19.90
C GLY A 193 17.00 -2.51 18.98
N VAL A 194 17.91 -2.40 18.02
CA VAL A 194 18.12 -3.41 16.98
C VAL A 194 19.60 -3.66 16.71
N GLU A 195 19.92 -4.89 16.29
CA GLU A 195 21.16 -5.21 15.60
C GLU A 195 20.98 -4.93 14.11
N VAL A 196 21.95 -4.29 13.51
CA VAL A 196 21.91 -3.93 12.09
C VAL A 196 23.17 -4.40 11.36
N GLU A 197 23.00 -4.62 10.05
CA GLU A 197 24.08 -4.94 9.12
C GLU A 197 24.08 -3.94 7.98
N ALA A 198 25.19 -3.24 7.81
CA ALA A 198 25.40 -2.29 6.73
C ALA A 198 25.73 -3.00 5.38
N ALA A 199 25.74 -2.27 4.29
CA ALA A 199 26.01 -2.81 2.94
C ALA A 199 27.39 -3.47 2.80
N ASP A 200 28.38 -3.05 3.58
CA ASP A 200 29.72 -3.63 3.62
C ASP A 200 29.83 -4.90 4.49
N GLY A 201 28.70 -5.36 5.07
CA GLY A 201 28.61 -6.51 5.96
C GLY A 201 29.00 -6.21 7.41
N SER A 202 29.35 -4.97 7.75
CA SER A 202 29.66 -4.59 9.13
C SER A 202 28.40 -4.61 10.00
N LYS A 203 28.52 -5.17 11.20
CA LYS A 203 27.42 -5.25 12.17
C LYS A 203 27.60 -4.24 13.29
N SER A 204 26.51 -3.64 13.68
CA SER A 204 26.47 -2.70 14.79
C SER A 204 25.11 -2.74 15.50
N THR A 205 24.97 -1.96 16.56
CA THR A 205 23.72 -1.83 17.32
C THR A 205 23.19 -0.41 17.20
N VAL A 206 21.86 -0.28 17.06
CA VAL A 206 21.14 0.98 17.14
C VAL A 206 20.23 0.91 18.36
N LYS A 207 20.52 1.72 19.37
CA LYS A 207 19.77 1.74 20.64
C LYS A 207 18.77 2.90 20.70
N GLY A 208 17.69 2.70 21.43
CA GLY A 208 16.66 3.69 21.76
C GLY A 208 15.73 3.12 22.83
N GLN A 209 14.90 3.97 23.42
CA GLN A 209 13.98 3.59 24.48
C GLN A 209 12.71 2.89 23.94
N ALA A 210 12.43 2.99 22.65
CA ALA A 210 11.34 2.28 21.98
C ALA A 210 11.72 1.91 20.55
N LEU A 211 11.09 0.83 20.01
CA LEU A 211 11.27 0.34 18.66
C LEU A 211 9.92 0.30 17.94
N VAL A 212 9.83 0.94 16.77
CA VAL A 212 8.69 0.83 15.85
C VAL A 212 9.10 0.01 14.63
N LEU A 213 8.45 -1.13 14.41
CA LEU A 213 8.60 -1.96 13.21
C LEU A 213 7.63 -1.47 12.13
N ALA A 214 8.16 -1.02 10.99
CA ALA A 214 7.41 -0.55 9.82
C ALA A 214 7.96 -1.18 8.52
N THR A 215 8.39 -2.44 8.62
CA THR A 215 9.19 -3.16 7.63
C THR A 215 8.39 -3.72 6.44
N GLY A 216 7.08 -3.49 6.41
CA GLY A 216 6.20 -4.03 5.37
C GLY A 216 5.94 -5.53 5.50
N GLY A 217 5.27 -6.10 4.48
CA GLY A 217 4.84 -7.49 4.44
C GLY A 217 5.88 -8.46 3.88
N PHE A 218 5.40 -9.66 3.49
CA PHE A 218 6.26 -10.78 3.08
C PHE A 218 5.94 -11.33 1.68
N SER A 219 5.30 -10.56 0.83
CA SER A 219 4.81 -10.97 -0.50
C SER A 219 5.90 -11.35 -1.52
N ALA A 220 7.18 -11.13 -1.23
CA ALA A 220 8.32 -11.54 -2.04
C ALA A 220 9.23 -12.56 -1.34
N ASP A 221 8.84 -13.09 -0.18
CA ASP A 221 9.66 -14.00 0.63
C ASP A 221 9.54 -15.45 0.15
N ARG A 222 10.20 -15.75 -0.96
CA ARG A 222 10.19 -17.06 -1.64
C ARG A 222 11.37 -17.95 -1.29
N ALA A 223 12.16 -17.59 -0.27
CA ALA A 223 13.22 -18.46 0.24
C ALA A 223 12.63 -19.77 0.81
N PRO A 224 13.34 -20.88 0.84
CA PRO A 224 12.83 -22.15 1.35
C PRO A 224 12.28 -22.08 2.78
N ASP A 225 12.80 -21.19 3.60
CA ASP A 225 12.36 -20.85 4.97
C ASP A 225 11.53 -19.56 5.02
N GLY A 226 11.04 -19.09 3.89
CA GLY A 226 10.30 -17.82 3.77
C GLY A 226 8.86 -17.92 4.23
N LEU A 227 8.33 -16.81 4.76
CA LEU A 227 6.95 -16.73 5.23
C LEU A 227 5.92 -16.99 4.11
N LEU A 228 6.22 -16.56 2.88
CA LEU A 228 5.34 -16.83 1.74
C LEU A 228 5.31 -18.34 1.42
N VAL A 229 6.42 -19.06 1.61
CA VAL A 229 6.48 -20.51 1.44
C VAL A 229 5.78 -21.22 2.60
N GLU A 230 5.97 -20.75 3.84
CA GLU A 230 5.33 -21.32 5.04
C GLU A 230 3.79 -21.19 4.99
N PHE A 231 3.26 -20.06 4.51
CA PHE A 231 1.83 -19.73 4.63
C PHE A 231 1.07 -19.60 3.31
N GLY A 232 1.77 -19.46 2.17
CA GLY A 232 1.15 -19.08 0.89
C GLY A 232 0.55 -20.26 0.10
N GLY A 233 1.02 -21.48 0.29
CA GLY A 233 0.47 -22.64 -0.41
C GLY A 233 0.47 -22.47 -1.94
N GLU A 234 -0.68 -22.67 -2.58
CA GLU A 234 -0.85 -22.63 -4.04
C GLU A 234 -0.60 -21.24 -4.66
N ILE A 235 -0.67 -20.18 -3.87
CA ILE A 235 -0.45 -18.82 -4.41
C ILE A 235 1.02 -18.53 -4.77
N LEU A 236 1.97 -19.39 -4.39
CA LEU A 236 3.37 -19.28 -4.78
C LEU A 236 3.59 -19.24 -6.30
N GLU A 237 2.63 -19.75 -7.08
CA GLU A 237 2.72 -19.73 -8.54
C GLU A 237 2.47 -18.35 -9.16
N PHE A 238 1.83 -17.42 -8.41
CA PHE A 238 1.55 -16.10 -8.92
C PHE A 238 2.79 -15.20 -8.87
N PRO A 239 2.98 -14.30 -9.86
CA PRO A 239 3.98 -13.24 -9.74
C PRO A 239 3.61 -12.27 -8.61
N SER A 240 4.50 -11.35 -8.25
CA SER A 240 4.24 -10.31 -7.25
C SER A 240 4.31 -8.92 -7.88
N THR A 241 3.49 -7.97 -7.37
CA THR A 241 3.62 -6.56 -7.72
C THR A 241 4.57 -5.81 -6.79
N ASN A 242 5.05 -6.47 -5.73
CA ASN A 242 5.89 -5.88 -4.69
C ASN A 242 7.38 -5.99 -5.01
N GLY A 243 8.17 -5.15 -4.36
CA GLY A 243 9.62 -5.20 -4.49
C GLY A 243 10.25 -6.41 -3.79
N PRO A 244 11.46 -6.80 -4.17
CA PRO A 244 12.17 -7.96 -3.60
C PRO A 244 12.51 -7.79 -2.12
N PHE A 245 12.40 -6.58 -1.59
CA PHE A 245 12.60 -6.26 -0.17
C PHE A 245 11.41 -6.66 0.74
N ALA A 246 10.25 -7.02 0.18
CA ALA A 246 9.07 -7.46 0.95
C ALA A 246 9.24 -8.90 1.44
N ARG A 247 10.15 -9.12 2.41
CA ARG A 247 10.57 -10.44 2.91
C ARG A 247 10.11 -10.76 4.31
N GLY A 248 9.31 -9.87 4.94
CA GLY A 248 8.80 -10.09 6.28
C GLY A 248 9.87 -10.12 7.37
N ASP A 249 11.01 -9.45 7.18
CA ASP A 249 12.13 -9.48 8.12
C ASP A 249 11.69 -9.05 9.53
N GLY A 250 10.84 -8.01 9.65
CA GLY A 250 10.32 -7.58 10.95
C GLY A 250 9.41 -8.62 11.61
N VAL A 251 8.56 -9.30 10.84
CA VAL A 251 7.70 -10.38 11.34
C VAL A 251 8.55 -11.53 11.86
N LYS A 252 9.53 -11.98 11.08
CA LYS A 252 10.44 -13.09 11.47
C LYS A 252 11.21 -12.78 12.74
N LEU A 253 11.78 -11.59 12.84
CA LEU A 253 12.60 -11.20 13.99
C LEU A 253 11.76 -10.98 15.26
N ALA A 254 10.57 -10.36 15.12
CA ALA A 254 9.68 -10.20 16.26
C ALA A 254 9.10 -11.56 16.74
N ARG A 255 8.76 -12.47 15.83
CA ARG A 255 8.35 -13.85 16.17
C ARG A 255 9.41 -14.58 17.01
N ARG A 256 10.70 -14.41 16.70
CA ARG A 256 11.82 -15.02 17.46
C ARG A 256 11.89 -14.56 18.92
N ILE A 257 11.39 -13.37 19.21
CA ILE A 257 11.35 -12.82 20.58
C ILE A 257 9.98 -12.99 21.26
N GLY A 258 9.08 -13.79 20.68
CA GLY A 258 7.79 -14.17 21.27
C GLY A 258 6.60 -13.30 20.84
N ALA A 259 6.72 -12.51 19.77
CA ALA A 259 5.58 -11.78 19.22
C ALA A 259 4.58 -12.73 18.57
N GLN A 260 3.29 -12.52 18.84
CA GLN A 260 2.19 -13.24 18.21
C GLN A 260 2.00 -12.78 16.77
N ILE A 261 1.82 -13.74 15.86
CA ILE A 261 1.46 -13.50 14.45
C ILE A 261 0.04 -13.99 14.18
N ILE A 262 -0.70 -13.27 13.34
CA ILE A 262 -2.08 -13.60 13.00
C ILE A 262 -2.35 -13.43 11.51
N GLY A 263 -3.31 -14.20 10.98
CA GLY A 263 -3.79 -14.07 9.60
C GLY A 263 -2.73 -14.33 8.53
N MET A 264 -1.65 -15.05 8.82
CA MET A 264 -0.50 -15.21 7.92
C MET A 264 -0.83 -15.86 6.58
N ASN A 265 -1.87 -16.69 6.52
CA ASN A 265 -2.39 -17.30 5.29
C ASN A 265 -3.32 -16.38 4.49
N ARG A 266 -3.62 -15.18 4.99
CA ARG A 266 -4.44 -14.19 4.30
C ARG A 266 -3.55 -13.32 3.42
N ILE A 267 -3.43 -13.71 2.16
CA ILE A 267 -2.57 -13.04 1.17
C ILE A 267 -3.44 -12.60 0.00
N GLN A 268 -3.41 -11.30 -0.29
CA GLN A 268 -4.25 -10.71 -1.33
C GLN A 268 -3.59 -10.83 -2.70
N ILE A 269 -4.35 -11.36 -3.66
CA ILE A 269 -4.01 -11.31 -5.08
C ILE A 269 -4.74 -10.12 -5.70
N HIS A 270 -4.00 -9.24 -6.39
CA HIS A 270 -4.59 -8.21 -7.22
C HIS A 270 -4.96 -8.81 -8.58
N PRO A 271 -6.18 -8.60 -9.08
CA PRO A 271 -6.63 -9.24 -10.31
C PRO A 271 -5.88 -8.75 -11.55
N THR A 272 -5.32 -7.54 -11.50
CA THR A 272 -4.70 -6.92 -12.67
C THR A 272 -3.29 -6.40 -12.40
N ALA A 273 -2.29 -7.14 -12.88
CA ALA A 273 -0.92 -6.70 -13.07
C ALA A 273 -0.59 -6.77 -14.55
N PHE A 274 0.09 -5.79 -15.11
CA PHE A 274 0.47 -5.80 -16.52
C PHE A 274 1.43 -6.95 -16.85
N VAL A 275 1.18 -7.60 -17.96
CA VAL A 275 2.15 -8.51 -18.58
C VAL A 275 3.05 -7.67 -19.48
N ASP A 276 4.35 -7.65 -19.19
CA ASP A 276 5.32 -6.95 -20.04
C ASP A 276 5.54 -7.76 -21.32
N PRO A 277 5.25 -7.22 -22.51
CA PRO A 277 5.47 -7.94 -23.76
C PRO A 277 6.93 -8.38 -24.00
N LYS A 278 7.89 -7.73 -23.31
CA LYS A 278 9.33 -8.05 -23.42
C LYS A 278 9.76 -9.15 -22.46
N ASP A 279 9.03 -9.35 -21.36
CA ASP A 279 9.27 -10.38 -20.36
C ASP A 279 7.95 -10.85 -19.74
N PRO A 280 7.13 -11.61 -20.52
CA PRO A 280 5.83 -12.08 -20.06
C PRO A 280 5.92 -13.00 -18.85
N GLY A 281 7.05 -13.69 -18.67
CA GLY A 281 7.34 -14.62 -17.57
C GLY A 281 7.84 -13.96 -16.28
N ALA A 282 8.07 -12.64 -16.26
CA ALA A 282 8.63 -11.95 -15.10
C ALA A 282 7.92 -12.30 -13.79
N GLY A 283 8.67 -12.66 -12.77
CA GLY A 283 8.15 -12.95 -11.42
C GLY A 283 7.69 -11.72 -10.65
N THR A 284 8.14 -10.51 -11.06
CA THR A 284 7.66 -9.23 -10.57
C THR A 284 6.98 -8.48 -11.72
N LYS A 285 5.74 -8.07 -11.52
CA LYS A 285 4.94 -7.40 -12.55
C LYS A 285 4.57 -5.98 -12.13
N PHE A 286 4.35 -5.14 -13.12
CA PHE A 286 3.88 -3.78 -12.89
C PHE A 286 2.38 -3.78 -12.58
N LEU A 287 1.96 -3.09 -11.52
CA LEU A 287 0.56 -3.00 -11.15
C LEU A 287 -0.25 -2.26 -12.24
N ALA A 288 -1.28 -2.88 -12.78
CA ALA A 288 -2.35 -2.18 -13.48
C ALA A 288 -3.30 -1.61 -12.44
N ALA A 289 -3.20 -0.30 -12.20
CA ALA A 289 -3.92 0.38 -11.14
C ALA A 289 -5.41 0.07 -11.18
N GLU A 290 -6.03 -0.19 -10.03
CA GLU A 290 -7.48 -0.42 -9.92
C GLU A 290 -8.32 0.72 -10.50
N ALA A 291 -7.76 1.90 -10.46
CA ALA A 291 -8.30 3.10 -11.07
C ALA A 291 -8.58 2.99 -12.58
N LEU A 292 -7.83 2.18 -13.32
CA LEU A 292 -8.13 1.93 -14.73
C LEU A 292 -9.55 1.36 -14.86
N ARG A 293 -9.90 0.37 -14.04
CA ARG A 293 -11.25 -0.21 -13.98
C ARG A 293 -12.25 0.79 -13.41
N GLY A 294 -11.88 1.55 -12.40
CA GLY A 294 -12.67 2.65 -11.83
C GLY A 294 -12.96 3.79 -12.80
N LYS A 295 -12.19 3.93 -13.87
CA LYS A 295 -12.40 4.90 -14.95
C LYS A 295 -12.91 4.27 -16.24
N GLY A 296 -13.51 3.07 -16.16
CA GLY A 296 -14.28 2.46 -17.24
C GLY A 296 -13.58 1.37 -18.04
N ALA A 297 -12.35 0.95 -17.66
CA ALA A 297 -11.72 -0.17 -18.35
C ALA A 297 -12.55 -1.45 -18.20
N LEU A 298 -12.74 -2.16 -19.33
CA LEU A 298 -13.37 -3.47 -19.39
C LEU A 298 -12.32 -4.57 -19.33
N LEU A 299 -12.73 -5.76 -18.90
CA LEU A 299 -11.92 -6.98 -18.98
C LEU A 299 -12.62 -8.01 -19.85
N ILE A 300 -11.92 -8.49 -20.89
CA ILE A 300 -12.35 -9.61 -21.72
C ILE A 300 -11.35 -10.76 -21.63
N ASN A 301 -11.83 -11.97 -21.88
CA ASN A 301 -10.99 -13.15 -22.00
C ASN A 301 -10.41 -13.29 -23.42
N SER A 302 -9.60 -14.33 -23.67
CA SER A 302 -9.03 -14.66 -24.97
C SER A 302 -10.07 -14.99 -26.03
N ASP A 303 -11.30 -15.33 -25.64
CA ASP A 303 -12.42 -15.58 -26.56
C ASP A 303 -13.19 -14.29 -26.91
N GLY A 304 -12.76 -13.12 -26.42
CA GLY A 304 -13.36 -11.80 -26.71
C GLY A 304 -14.59 -11.47 -25.85
N GLN A 305 -14.86 -12.19 -24.77
CA GLN A 305 -16.06 -12.06 -23.96
C GLN A 305 -15.77 -11.46 -22.57
N ARG A 306 -16.69 -10.62 -22.06
CA ARG A 306 -16.70 -10.23 -20.64
C ARG A 306 -17.07 -11.44 -19.77
N PHE A 307 -16.50 -11.49 -18.57
CA PHE A 307 -16.68 -12.63 -17.66
C PHE A 307 -16.92 -12.22 -16.20
N GLY A 308 -17.04 -10.92 -15.89
CA GLY A 308 -17.24 -10.47 -14.53
C GLY A 308 -17.56 -8.98 -14.40
N ASN A 309 -17.89 -8.55 -13.17
CA ASN A 309 -18.02 -7.16 -12.80
C ASN A 309 -16.63 -6.59 -12.46
N GLU A 310 -16.13 -5.72 -13.30
CA GLU A 310 -14.78 -5.13 -13.20
C GLU A 310 -14.57 -4.31 -11.90
N LEU A 311 -15.66 -3.84 -11.28
CA LEU A 311 -15.67 -3.11 -10.02
C LEU A 311 -15.95 -4.00 -8.80
N GLY A 312 -15.98 -5.32 -8.99
CA GLY A 312 -16.07 -6.29 -7.90
C GLY A 312 -14.83 -6.29 -7.01
N ARG A 313 -14.93 -6.94 -5.85
CA ARG A 313 -13.79 -7.15 -4.92
C ARG A 313 -12.62 -7.82 -5.65
N ARG A 314 -11.41 -7.64 -5.12
CA ARG A 314 -10.19 -8.18 -5.74
C ARG A 314 -10.20 -9.70 -5.84
N ASP A 315 -10.59 -10.37 -4.76
CA ASP A 315 -10.73 -11.84 -4.70
C ASP A 315 -11.77 -12.36 -5.70
N TYR A 316 -12.94 -11.71 -5.80
CA TYR A 316 -13.97 -12.03 -6.81
C TYR A 316 -13.38 -11.92 -8.21
N MET A 317 -12.76 -10.78 -8.56
CA MET A 317 -12.25 -10.57 -9.91
C MET A 317 -11.08 -11.51 -10.24
N THR A 318 -10.23 -11.80 -9.25
CA THR A 318 -9.17 -12.81 -9.38
C THR A 318 -9.77 -14.18 -9.69
N GLY A 319 -10.76 -14.62 -8.92
CA GLY A 319 -11.45 -15.89 -9.15
C GLY A 319 -12.08 -15.96 -10.54
N ARG A 320 -12.73 -14.89 -10.98
CA ARG A 320 -13.31 -14.80 -12.34
C ARG A 320 -12.26 -14.93 -13.45
N ILE A 321 -11.08 -14.32 -13.29
CA ILE A 321 -9.98 -14.49 -14.26
C ILE A 321 -9.50 -15.94 -14.28
N LEU A 322 -9.28 -16.54 -13.12
CA LEU A 322 -8.77 -17.91 -13.03
C LEU A 322 -9.75 -18.95 -13.60
N GLU A 323 -11.06 -18.69 -13.45
CA GLU A 323 -12.11 -19.60 -13.93
C GLU A 323 -12.43 -19.44 -15.43
N HIS A 324 -12.40 -18.19 -15.95
CA HIS A 324 -12.94 -17.87 -17.27
C HIS A 324 -11.93 -17.34 -18.29
N ALA A 325 -10.71 -17.02 -17.85
CA ALA A 325 -9.68 -16.51 -18.74
C ALA A 325 -8.53 -17.51 -18.89
N LYS A 326 -8.31 -17.95 -20.12
CA LYS A 326 -7.19 -18.84 -20.48
C LYS A 326 -5.89 -18.03 -20.63
N PRO A 327 -4.72 -18.70 -20.72
CA PRO A 327 -3.50 -18.04 -21.18
C PRO A 327 -3.70 -17.38 -22.54
N ILE A 328 -3.08 -16.22 -22.72
CA ILE A 328 -3.04 -15.50 -24.00
C ILE A 328 -1.85 -16.00 -24.80
N GLU A 329 -2.07 -16.33 -26.07
CA GLU A 329 -1.05 -16.84 -26.99
C GLU A 329 -0.04 -15.74 -27.39
N GLU A 330 1.19 -16.16 -27.75
CA GLU A 330 2.30 -15.26 -28.07
C GLU A 330 2.04 -14.28 -29.24
N ASN A 331 1.18 -14.66 -30.18
CA ASN A 331 0.82 -13.83 -31.32
C ASN A 331 0.08 -12.53 -30.91
N PHE A 332 -0.57 -12.51 -29.74
CA PHE A 332 -1.18 -11.30 -29.20
C PHE A 332 -0.26 -10.67 -28.14
N GLN A 333 0.37 -9.54 -28.47
CA GLN A 333 1.21 -8.73 -27.60
C GLN A 333 2.28 -9.51 -26.82
N GLY A 334 2.81 -10.60 -27.35
CA GLY A 334 3.83 -11.43 -26.70
C GLY A 334 3.28 -12.47 -25.72
N GLY A 335 1.96 -12.55 -25.57
CA GLY A 335 1.29 -13.56 -24.75
C GLY A 335 1.41 -13.37 -23.26
N SER A 336 0.97 -14.37 -22.50
CA SER A 336 0.94 -14.34 -21.02
C SER A 336 1.81 -15.41 -20.35
N ALA A 337 2.75 -16.03 -21.08
CA ALA A 337 3.67 -17.06 -20.58
C ALA A 337 2.94 -18.21 -19.84
N GLY A 338 1.82 -18.66 -20.40
CA GLY A 338 1.02 -19.75 -19.84
C GLY A 338 0.19 -19.42 -18.60
N LYS A 339 0.12 -18.13 -18.20
CA LYS A 339 -0.69 -17.70 -17.04
C LYS A 339 -2.07 -17.24 -17.47
N SER A 340 -3.13 -17.62 -16.71
CA SER A 340 -4.48 -17.09 -16.87
C SER A 340 -4.47 -15.57 -16.89
N SER A 341 -4.99 -14.97 -17.95
CA SER A 341 -4.86 -13.53 -18.17
C SER A 341 -6.07 -12.95 -18.89
N ALA A 342 -6.43 -11.73 -18.55
CA ALA A 342 -7.46 -10.97 -19.22
C ALA A 342 -6.84 -9.90 -20.13
N ILE A 343 -7.65 -9.39 -21.06
CA ILE A 343 -7.32 -8.25 -21.88
C ILE A 343 -8.11 -7.06 -21.35
N MET A 344 -7.39 -6.05 -20.90
CA MET A 344 -7.96 -4.78 -20.42
C MET A 344 -8.17 -3.86 -21.61
N LEU A 345 -9.40 -3.35 -21.78
CA LEU A 345 -9.80 -2.45 -22.86
C LEU A 345 -10.16 -1.07 -22.32
N MET A 346 -9.70 -0.02 -23.01
CA MET A 346 -10.06 1.37 -22.75
C MET A 346 -10.28 2.11 -24.07
N ASN A 347 -11.20 3.07 -24.09
CA ASN A 347 -11.33 4.04 -25.20
C ASN A 347 -10.71 5.39 -24.79
N GLU A 348 -10.82 6.36 -25.69
CA GLU A 348 -10.27 7.71 -25.49
C GLU A 348 -10.91 8.42 -24.29
N ALA A 349 -12.22 8.29 -24.08
CA ALA A 349 -12.92 8.90 -22.95
C ALA A 349 -12.47 8.33 -21.62
N ASN A 350 -12.27 7.01 -21.52
CA ASN A 350 -11.74 6.36 -20.32
C ASN A 350 -10.30 6.79 -20.05
N VAL A 351 -9.47 6.94 -21.09
CA VAL A 351 -8.08 7.41 -20.98
C VAL A 351 -8.01 8.85 -20.47
N GLU A 352 -8.84 9.75 -21.00
CA GLU A 352 -8.91 11.13 -20.50
C GLU A 352 -9.37 11.19 -19.06
N ALA A 353 -10.37 10.40 -18.68
CA ALA A 353 -10.86 10.34 -17.30
C ALA A 353 -9.84 9.75 -16.30
N PHE A 354 -8.99 8.81 -16.76
CA PHE A 354 -7.89 8.29 -15.96
C PHE A 354 -6.74 9.31 -15.83
N GLY A 355 -6.60 10.18 -16.83
CA GLY A 355 -5.54 11.16 -16.92
C GLY A 355 -4.49 10.77 -17.97
N ARG A 356 -4.47 11.53 -19.06
CA ARG A 356 -3.60 11.29 -20.24
C ARG A 356 -2.13 11.09 -19.87
N PRO A 357 -1.50 11.91 -19.01
CA PRO A 357 -0.09 11.69 -18.63
C PRO A 357 0.15 10.36 -17.92
N ALA A 358 -0.75 9.95 -17.03
CA ALA A 358 -0.65 8.67 -16.32
C ALA A 358 -0.85 7.48 -17.27
N PHE A 359 -1.81 7.58 -18.19
CA PHE A 359 -2.02 6.57 -19.22
C PHE A 359 -0.82 6.46 -20.16
N ASN A 360 -0.27 7.59 -20.62
CA ASN A 360 0.91 7.61 -21.50
C ASN A 360 2.14 6.96 -20.86
N PHE A 361 2.27 7.02 -19.54
CA PHE A 361 3.32 6.27 -18.85
C PHE A 361 3.16 4.75 -19.09
N TYR A 362 1.95 4.22 -19.01
CA TYR A 362 1.70 2.80 -19.29
C TYR A 362 1.79 2.48 -20.80
N ALA A 363 1.22 3.31 -21.65
CA ALA A 363 1.10 3.04 -23.07
C ALA A 363 2.39 3.34 -23.86
N ILE A 364 3.05 4.47 -23.59
CA ILE A 364 4.19 4.94 -24.37
C ILE A 364 5.53 4.55 -23.71
N VAL A 365 5.67 4.84 -22.40
CA VAL A 365 6.93 4.60 -21.71
C VAL A 365 7.13 3.10 -21.43
N LYS A 366 6.10 2.45 -20.88
CA LYS A 366 6.13 1.02 -20.55
C LYS A 366 5.72 0.13 -21.71
N LYS A 367 4.98 0.64 -22.68
CA LYS A 367 4.46 -0.09 -23.85
C LYS A 367 3.55 -1.27 -23.50
N PHE A 368 2.76 -1.11 -22.43
CA PHE A 368 1.79 -2.14 -22.02
C PHE A 368 0.51 -2.11 -22.86
N PHE A 369 0.07 -0.91 -23.28
CA PHE A 369 -1.11 -0.78 -24.14
C PHE A 369 -0.72 -0.67 -25.61
N VAL A 370 -1.47 -1.38 -26.45
CA VAL A 370 -1.46 -1.25 -27.90
C VAL A 370 -2.80 -0.64 -28.35
N LYS A 371 -2.74 0.29 -29.28
CA LYS A 371 -3.92 0.91 -29.88
C LYS A 371 -4.36 0.12 -31.10
N TYR A 372 -5.64 -0.19 -31.18
CA TYR A 372 -6.34 -0.76 -32.32
C TYR A 372 -7.38 0.25 -32.81
N GLU A 373 -7.58 0.38 -34.12
CA GLU A 373 -8.48 1.40 -34.68
C GLU A 373 -9.96 1.08 -34.45
N ASN A 374 -10.30 -0.20 -34.21
CA ASN A 374 -11.66 -0.66 -33.93
C ASN A 374 -11.66 -2.10 -33.39
N ALA A 375 -12.85 -2.62 -33.06
CA ALA A 375 -13.05 -3.98 -32.58
C ALA A 375 -12.63 -5.06 -33.59
N GLU A 376 -12.70 -4.78 -34.89
CA GLU A 376 -12.32 -5.74 -35.93
C GLU A 376 -10.82 -5.93 -36.00
N GLU A 377 -10.04 -4.84 -35.91
CA GLU A 377 -8.59 -4.92 -35.85
C GLU A 377 -8.13 -5.65 -34.57
N LEU A 378 -8.74 -5.34 -33.41
CA LEU A 378 -8.47 -6.05 -32.15
C LEU A 378 -8.78 -7.55 -32.26
N ALA A 379 -9.91 -7.93 -32.86
CA ALA A 379 -10.32 -9.32 -33.06
C ALA A 379 -9.36 -10.07 -33.97
N ASN A 380 -8.94 -9.44 -35.08
CA ASN A 380 -7.93 -10.02 -35.99
C ASN A 380 -6.60 -10.25 -35.27
N ALA A 381 -6.14 -9.30 -34.46
CA ALA A 381 -4.92 -9.44 -33.67
C ALA A 381 -5.03 -10.57 -32.65
N LEU A 382 -6.20 -10.71 -32.00
CA LEU A 382 -6.45 -11.76 -31.01
C LEU A 382 -6.70 -13.13 -31.65
N GLY A 383 -7.06 -13.18 -32.93
CA GLY A 383 -7.38 -14.42 -33.63
C GLY A 383 -8.80 -14.94 -33.37
N VAL A 384 -9.75 -14.05 -33.05
CA VAL A 384 -11.15 -14.39 -32.81
C VAL A 384 -12.07 -13.78 -33.86
N ASP A 385 -13.29 -14.30 -33.97
CA ASP A 385 -14.31 -13.69 -34.86
C ASP A 385 -14.67 -12.27 -34.39
N ALA A 386 -14.59 -11.31 -35.31
CA ALA A 386 -14.88 -9.90 -35.01
C ALA A 386 -16.30 -9.68 -34.48
N SER A 387 -17.26 -10.54 -34.88
CA SER A 387 -18.65 -10.46 -34.41
C SER A 387 -18.75 -10.67 -32.89
N VAL A 388 -17.86 -11.46 -32.29
CA VAL A 388 -17.84 -11.73 -30.84
C VAL A 388 -17.47 -10.47 -30.06
N ILE A 389 -16.37 -9.79 -30.41
CA ILE A 389 -15.96 -8.56 -29.74
C ILE A 389 -16.98 -7.45 -29.99
N LYS A 390 -17.46 -7.28 -31.24
CA LYS A 390 -18.53 -6.32 -31.56
C LYS A 390 -19.73 -6.52 -30.65
N LYS A 391 -20.24 -7.77 -30.58
CA LYS A 391 -21.40 -8.08 -29.73
C LYS A 391 -21.11 -7.81 -28.25
N THR A 392 -19.93 -8.16 -27.74
CA THR A 392 -19.55 -7.90 -26.34
C THR A 392 -19.61 -6.41 -26.01
N LEU A 393 -19.11 -5.55 -26.90
CA LEU A 393 -19.13 -4.09 -26.72
C LEU A 393 -20.52 -3.49 -26.89
N GLU A 394 -21.29 -3.95 -27.86
CA GLU A 394 -22.70 -3.53 -28.11
C GLU A 394 -23.59 -3.92 -26.90
N ASP A 395 -23.46 -5.13 -26.38
CA ASP A 395 -24.18 -5.55 -25.19
C ASP A 395 -23.79 -4.69 -23.98
N TYR A 396 -22.50 -4.34 -23.83
CA TYR A 396 -22.05 -3.47 -22.74
C TYR A 396 -22.59 -2.04 -22.88
N GLU A 397 -22.68 -1.51 -24.09
CA GLU A 397 -23.29 -0.19 -24.35
C GLU A 397 -24.77 -0.19 -23.92
N GLN A 398 -25.53 -1.26 -24.22
CA GLN A 398 -26.93 -1.38 -23.78
C GLN A 398 -27.06 -1.44 -22.24
N MET A 399 -26.10 -2.10 -21.55
CA MET A 399 -26.03 -2.13 -20.08
C MET A 399 -25.68 -0.74 -19.54
N PHE A 400 -24.74 -0.03 -20.15
CA PHE A 400 -24.34 1.32 -19.80
C PHE A 400 -25.51 2.30 -19.91
N ASP A 401 -26.32 2.19 -20.99
CA ASP A 401 -27.51 2.99 -21.21
C ASP A 401 -28.73 2.59 -20.34
N GLY A 402 -28.57 1.54 -19.52
CA GLY A 402 -29.64 1.02 -18.65
C GLY A 402 -30.78 0.30 -19.43
N LYS A 403 -30.55 -0.08 -20.69
CA LYS A 403 -31.53 -0.79 -21.51
C LYS A 403 -31.66 -2.27 -21.13
N ILE A 404 -30.54 -2.87 -20.68
CA ILE A 404 -30.51 -4.25 -20.17
C ILE A 404 -29.71 -4.30 -18.85
N ALA A 405 -30.00 -5.28 -18.01
CA ALA A 405 -29.24 -5.51 -16.78
C ALA A 405 -27.89 -6.17 -17.09
N ASP A 406 -26.84 -5.80 -16.34
CA ASP A 406 -25.55 -6.46 -16.43
C ASP A 406 -25.64 -7.88 -15.84
N PRO A 407 -25.24 -8.95 -16.57
CA PRO A 407 -25.35 -10.33 -16.11
C PRO A 407 -24.45 -10.66 -14.92
N PHE A 408 -23.46 -9.80 -14.62
CA PHE A 408 -22.53 -9.94 -13.51
C PHE A 408 -22.88 -9.01 -12.33
N GLY A 409 -24.05 -8.33 -12.40
CA GLY A 409 -24.55 -7.48 -11.33
C GLY A 409 -23.82 -6.14 -11.18
N LYS A 410 -23.13 -5.67 -12.22
CA LYS A 410 -22.52 -4.33 -12.24
C LYS A 410 -23.63 -3.28 -12.23
N LYS A 411 -23.56 -2.34 -11.27
CA LYS A 411 -24.56 -1.27 -11.09
C LYS A 411 -23.99 0.11 -11.40
N VAL A 412 -22.66 0.25 -11.38
CA VAL A 412 -21.96 1.51 -11.65
C VAL A 412 -21.21 1.37 -12.97
N PHE A 413 -21.49 2.26 -13.89
CA PHE A 413 -20.88 2.31 -15.22
C PHE A 413 -20.13 3.63 -15.34
N PRO A 414 -18.82 3.68 -14.98
CA PRO A 414 -18.09 4.94 -14.96
C PRO A 414 -17.72 5.40 -16.37
N VAL A 415 -17.72 6.73 -16.54
CA VAL A 415 -17.23 7.48 -17.71
C VAL A 415 -18.00 7.25 -19.00
N ALA A 416 -17.69 6.19 -19.76
CA ALA A 416 -18.30 5.90 -21.06
C ALA A 416 -18.27 4.40 -21.38
N SER A 417 -19.19 3.94 -22.24
CA SER A 417 -19.08 2.66 -22.93
C SER A 417 -17.97 2.72 -23.98
N ILE A 418 -17.54 1.55 -24.45
CA ILE A 418 -16.57 1.41 -25.54
C ILE A 418 -17.35 0.98 -26.80
N SER A 419 -17.34 1.83 -27.83
CA SER A 419 -17.96 1.51 -29.11
C SER A 419 -17.10 0.56 -29.94
N PRO A 420 -17.69 -0.41 -30.67
CA PRO A 420 -16.92 -1.28 -31.56
C PRO A 420 -16.27 -0.56 -32.75
N ASN A 421 -16.69 0.66 -33.06
CA ASN A 421 -16.23 1.42 -34.21
C ASN A 421 -15.26 2.56 -33.87
N GLU A 422 -14.81 2.65 -32.62
CA GLU A 422 -13.83 3.64 -32.15
C GLU A 422 -12.49 3.02 -31.82
N PRO A 423 -11.40 3.82 -31.70
CA PRO A 423 -10.13 3.31 -31.25
C PRO A 423 -10.18 2.71 -29.85
N ILE A 424 -9.55 1.54 -29.70
CA ILE A 424 -9.49 0.76 -28.47
C ILE A 424 -8.03 0.57 -28.08
N TYR A 425 -7.69 0.87 -26.83
CA TYR A 425 -6.42 0.53 -26.22
C TYR A 425 -6.56 -0.79 -25.47
N ALA A 426 -5.69 -1.75 -25.77
CA ALA A 426 -5.72 -3.08 -25.15
C ALA A 426 -4.38 -3.43 -24.48
N ALA A 427 -4.42 -4.05 -23.30
CA ALA A 427 -3.24 -4.54 -22.58
C ALA A 427 -3.54 -5.89 -21.91
N ILE A 428 -2.56 -6.79 -21.90
CA ILE A 428 -2.68 -8.06 -21.17
C ILE A 428 -2.45 -7.80 -19.68
N VAL A 429 -3.34 -8.34 -18.84
CA VAL A 429 -3.25 -8.28 -17.37
C VAL A 429 -3.46 -9.66 -16.78
N THR A 430 -2.75 -9.95 -15.68
CA THR A 430 -2.80 -11.24 -14.97
C THR A 430 -2.89 -11.02 -13.47
N PRO A 431 -3.46 -11.95 -12.69
CA PRO A 431 -3.42 -11.92 -11.24
C PRO A 431 -1.98 -11.95 -10.69
N ALA A 432 -1.75 -11.20 -9.60
CA ALA A 432 -0.44 -11.15 -8.94
C ALA A 432 -0.59 -10.93 -7.43
N ILE A 433 0.31 -11.52 -6.64
CA ILE A 433 0.40 -11.26 -5.19
C ILE A 433 0.65 -9.77 -4.99
N HIS A 434 -0.13 -9.14 -4.11
CA HIS A 434 -0.10 -7.69 -3.94
C HIS A 434 0.06 -7.21 -2.51
N TYR A 435 -0.50 -7.93 -1.53
CA TYR A 435 -0.51 -7.52 -0.13
C TYR A 435 -0.60 -8.73 0.79
N THR A 436 0.01 -8.64 1.97
CA THR A 436 -0.14 -9.65 3.03
C THR A 436 -0.95 -9.06 4.18
N MET A 437 -2.18 -9.58 4.43
CA MET A 437 -3.06 -9.10 5.50
C MET A 437 -2.63 -9.64 6.88
N GLY A 438 -1.83 -10.69 6.90
CA GLY A 438 -1.26 -11.26 8.12
C GLY A 438 0.03 -10.57 8.53
N GLY A 439 0.33 -10.64 9.82
CA GLY A 439 1.53 -10.03 10.41
C GLY A 439 1.51 -10.08 11.93
N LEU A 440 2.24 -9.18 12.55
CA LEU A 440 2.32 -9.02 14.00
C LEU A 440 0.96 -8.59 14.56
N LYS A 441 0.50 -9.24 15.62
CA LYS A 441 -0.68 -8.80 16.34
C LYS A 441 -0.37 -7.55 17.14
N ILE A 442 -1.20 -6.52 16.98
CA ILE A 442 -1.09 -5.26 17.72
C ILE A 442 -2.36 -4.95 18.49
N ASP A 443 -2.24 -4.08 19.49
CA ASP A 443 -3.38 -3.47 20.15
C ASP A 443 -3.72 -2.08 19.57
N GLN A 444 -4.72 -1.43 20.14
CA GLN A 444 -5.19 -0.10 19.74
C GLN A 444 -4.13 1.03 19.89
N LYS A 445 -3.06 0.79 20.63
CA LYS A 445 -1.90 1.70 20.78
C LYS A 445 -0.72 1.30 19.89
N ALA A 446 -0.95 0.41 18.91
CA ALA A 446 0.06 -0.16 18.04
C ALA A 446 1.19 -0.92 18.78
N ARG A 447 0.97 -1.37 20.02
CA ARG A 447 1.92 -2.19 20.77
C ARG A 447 1.85 -3.62 20.27
N VAL A 448 2.99 -4.22 20.00
CA VAL A 448 3.08 -5.64 19.59
C VAL A 448 2.75 -6.53 20.78
N LEU A 449 1.90 -7.53 20.57
CA LEU A 449 1.46 -8.46 21.59
C LEU A 449 2.23 -9.79 21.51
N ASP A 450 2.44 -10.39 22.69
CA ASP A 450 2.97 -11.76 22.83
C ASP A 450 1.88 -12.82 22.65
N GLU A 451 2.24 -14.08 22.67
CA GLU A 451 1.35 -15.24 22.57
C GLU A 451 0.24 -15.27 23.67
N GLN A 452 0.42 -14.55 24.77
CA GLN A 452 -0.54 -14.39 25.86
C GLN A 452 -1.36 -13.10 25.76
N ASN A 453 -1.30 -12.42 24.61
CA ASN A 453 -1.94 -11.12 24.36
C ASN A 453 -1.49 -9.99 25.30
N ARG A 454 -0.26 -10.04 25.79
CA ARG A 454 0.33 -8.96 26.59
C ARG A 454 1.25 -8.12 25.71
N PRO A 455 1.29 -6.80 25.88
CA PRO A 455 2.23 -5.97 25.15
C PRO A 455 3.69 -6.35 25.46
N ILE A 456 4.51 -6.50 24.41
CA ILE A 456 5.95 -6.62 24.55
C ILE A 456 6.51 -5.22 24.85
N PRO A 457 7.11 -5.01 26.03
CA PRO A 457 7.57 -3.69 26.43
C PRO A 457 8.57 -3.08 25.43
N GLY A 458 8.34 -1.81 25.06
CA GLY A 458 9.20 -1.07 24.13
C GLY A 458 9.01 -1.43 22.65
N LEU A 459 8.09 -2.35 22.29
CA LEU A 459 7.90 -2.78 20.91
C LEU A 459 6.55 -2.36 20.33
N PHE A 460 6.60 -1.64 19.21
CA PHE A 460 5.46 -1.17 18.43
C PHE A 460 5.58 -1.61 16.97
N ALA A 461 4.45 -1.64 16.25
CA ALA A 461 4.45 -1.95 14.83
C ALA A 461 3.32 -1.22 14.09
N ALA A 462 3.54 -0.90 12.80
CA ALA A 462 2.57 -0.22 11.96
C ALA A 462 2.70 -0.55 10.47
N GLY A 463 1.57 -0.54 9.76
CA GLY A 463 1.48 -0.86 8.33
C GLY A 463 1.50 -2.35 8.07
N GLU A 464 1.84 -2.76 6.85
CA GLU A 464 1.72 -4.14 6.35
C GLU A 464 2.51 -5.21 7.15
N VAL A 465 3.39 -4.80 8.07
CA VAL A 465 4.07 -5.72 9.02
C VAL A 465 3.10 -6.24 10.08
N THR A 466 1.93 -5.59 10.26
CA THR A 466 0.90 -5.94 11.24
C THR A 466 -0.21 -6.77 10.62
N GLY A 467 -0.94 -7.53 11.44
CA GLY A 467 -2.11 -8.28 11.06
C GLY A 467 -3.36 -7.85 11.83
N GLY A 468 -4.53 -8.29 11.35
CA GLY A 468 -5.83 -8.07 12.02
C GLY A 468 -6.68 -6.94 11.43
N VAL A 469 -6.10 -5.92 10.80
CA VAL A 469 -6.86 -4.78 10.27
C VAL A 469 -7.77 -5.19 9.10
N HIS A 470 -7.31 -6.05 8.20
CA HIS A 470 -7.96 -6.28 6.91
C HIS A 470 -8.74 -7.58 6.76
N GLY A 471 -8.69 -8.47 7.74
CA GLY A 471 -9.35 -9.78 7.66
C GLY A 471 -8.84 -10.61 6.48
N SER A 472 -9.76 -11.28 5.76
CA SER A 472 -9.41 -12.17 4.65
C SER A 472 -9.02 -11.43 3.37
N ASN A 473 -9.51 -10.20 3.15
CA ASN A 473 -9.31 -9.45 1.92
C ASN A 473 -9.36 -7.93 2.18
N ARG A 474 -8.29 -7.24 1.79
CA ARG A 474 -8.12 -5.79 2.06
C ARG A 474 -8.93 -4.94 1.07
N LEU A 475 -9.70 -3.99 1.61
CA LEU A 475 -10.39 -2.97 0.82
C LEU A 475 -9.36 -2.04 0.12
N ALA A 476 -9.58 -1.70 -1.13
CA ALA A 476 -8.69 -0.81 -1.89
C ALA A 476 -8.51 0.54 -1.18
N GLY A 477 -7.31 1.13 -1.23
CA GLY A 477 -6.99 2.40 -0.55
C GLY A 477 -6.72 2.30 0.96
N ASN A 478 -7.09 1.19 1.64
CA ASN A 478 -6.84 1.03 3.08
C ASN A 478 -5.36 0.78 3.43
N SER A 479 -4.52 0.31 2.50
CA SER A 479 -3.10 0.08 2.79
C SER A 479 -2.35 1.37 3.14
N LEU A 480 -2.52 2.44 2.35
CA LEU A 480 -1.92 3.73 2.68
C LEU A 480 -2.56 4.34 3.92
N LEU A 481 -3.88 4.17 4.11
CA LEU A 481 -4.58 4.64 5.30
C LEU A 481 -4.05 3.97 6.57
N GLU A 482 -3.92 2.65 6.57
CA GLU A 482 -3.33 1.89 7.67
C GLU A 482 -1.92 2.37 8.03
N CYS A 483 -1.08 2.58 7.01
CA CYS A 483 0.28 3.08 7.21
C CYS A 483 0.31 4.45 7.91
N VAL A 484 -0.60 5.37 7.54
CA VAL A 484 -0.66 6.69 8.17
C VAL A 484 -1.25 6.60 9.57
N VAL A 485 -2.42 5.96 9.72
CA VAL A 485 -3.14 5.88 11.00
C VAL A 485 -2.27 5.19 12.06
N PHE A 486 -1.88 3.94 11.81
CA PHE A 486 -1.11 3.19 12.81
C PHE A 486 0.35 3.63 12.89
N GLY A 487 0.92 4.19 11.81
CA GLY A 487 2.24 4.84 11.87
C GLY A 487 2.26 6.00 12.86
N ARG A 488 1.27 6.89 12.78
CA ARG A 488 1.10 8.01 13.72
C ARG A 488 0.88 7.52 15.14
N ILE A 489 -0.01 6.55 15.35
CA ILE A 489 -0.27 5.97 16.67
C ILE A 489 0.98 5.31 17.25
N ALA A 490 1.74 4.55 16.45
CA ALA A 490 2.99 3.92 16.89
C ALA A 490 4.06 4.95 17.26
N GLY A 491 4.17 6.03 16.49
CA GLY A 491 5.08 7.15 16.79
C GLY A 491 4.75 7.84 18.12
N ILE A 492 3.49 8.19 18.33
CA ILE A 492 3.01 8.81 19.58
C ILE A 492 3.20 7.88 20.77
N SER A 493 2.78 6.62 20.64
CA SER A 493 2.88 5.63 21.71
C SER A 493 4.33 5.28 22.05
N GLY A 494 5.18 5.13 21.03
CA GLY A 494 6.62 4.87 21.21
C GLY A 494 7.33 6.03 21.88
N ASN A 495 7.03 7.29 21.48
CA ASN A 495 7.60 8.47 22.10
C ASN A 495 7.15 8.61 23.57
N THR A 496 5.87 8.31 23.85
CA THR A 496 5.36 8.33 25.23
C THR A 496 6.09 7.28 26.09
N ALA A 497 6.21 6.04 25.59
CA ALA A 497 6.91 4.98 26.29
C ALA A 497 8.40 5.32 26.55
N ALA A 498 9.06 5.93 25.55
CA ALA A 498 10.45 6.36 25.67
C ALA A 498 10.63 7.41 26.79
N ARG A 499 9.74 8.39 26.88
CA ARG A 499 9.76 9.42 27.94
C ARG A 499 9.48 8.87 29.34
N ASP A 500 8.59 7.88 29.45
CA ASP A 500 8.24 7.32 30.76
C ASP A 500 9.41 6.50 31.33
N LEU A 501 10.23 5.89 30.48
CA LEU A 501 11.46 5.21 30.90
C LEU A 501 12.51 6.18 31.44
N GLU A 502 12.76 7.30 30.76
CA GLU A 502 13.72 8.30 31.23
C GLU A 502 13.39 8.82 32.63
N LYS A 503 12.07 9.02 32.90
CA LYS A 503 11.62 9.45 34.25
C LYS A 503 11.82 8.41 35.32
N THR A 504 11.95 7.13 34.96
CA THR A 504 12.14 6.03 35.93
C THR A 504 13.60 5.77 36.23
N GLU A 505 14.52 6.23 35.36
CA GLU A 505 15.96 6.12 35.50
C GLU A 505 16.60 7.34 36.18
N LEU A 506 15.85 8.45 36.37
CA LEU A 506 16.20 9.65 37.10
C LEU A 506 15.71 9.57 38.57
#